data_02f41441864617f3121a2b60c8a0c0f2
#
_entry.id   02f41441864617f3121a2b60c8a0c0f2
#
_cell.length_a   1.000
_cell.length_b   1.000
_cell.length_c   1.000
_cell.angle_alpha   90.00
_cell.angle_beta   90.00
_cell.angle_gamma   90.00
#
_symmetry.space_group_name_H-M   'P 1'
#
loop_
_entity.id
_entity.type
_entity.pdbx_description
1 polymer ?
#
loop_
_entity_poly.entity_id
_entity_poly.type
_entity_poly.pdbx_seq_one_letter_code
_entity_poly.pdbx_strand_id
1 'polypeptide(L)'
;MKLIFEKSIPGRGQDIFPACDVPCKLPDAPLREKKAHLPEISENEMGRHYTALAKRAHGVNDGFYPLGSCTMKHNPRINEKMASLPGFTKLHPLQPAHTVEGANELIADLERFLCEITGMAGVTFQPAAGAHGEFTGLLLIKAYHHDRGDFERNEIIVPDAAHGTNPASATMAGYKTIVIKSNENGTVDIDDLKAHLGPKTAGLMLTNPNTVGLFDPNIMEITRLVHEAGGLCYYDGANLNAVIGIVRPADIGFDVIHMNLHKTFSTPHGGGGPGSGPCAYKDFLAPFAPGLVCKDGEYTRAEKSIGNMTGFYGNFLVMVKAYTYLLTIGKEVYTLAQNAVLNANYMQEKLKDIYPIAFDTTCMHEFVIGLDPIYRKTHVSALDVAKALLDYGIHPPTIYFPLIVHEALMIEPTETETKETLDEAIQAFREIYDRIFNAPESVQNAPQTTPVLRLDDTKAARDPHLRYTFE
;
A
#
# COMPACT_ATOMS: atom_id res chain seq x y z
N MET A 1 7.06 -1.33 30.46
CA MET A 1 6.07 -2.45 30.63
C MET A 1 6.85 -3.73 30.68
N LYS A 2 6.53 -4.64 31.60
CA LYS A 2 7.21 -5.96 31.68
C LYS A 2 6.86 -6.80 30.45
N LEU A 3 7.85 -7.50 29.90
CA LEU A 3 7.66 -8.50 28.86
C LEU A 3 6.90 -9.71 29.42
N ILE A 4 6.30 -10.51 28.54
CA ILE A 4 5.51 -11.68 28.95
C ILE A 4 6.37 -12.69 29.72
N PHE A 5 7.65 -12.84 29.34
CA PHE A 5 8.60 -13.72 30.04
C PHE A 5 8.95 -13.25 31.44
N GLU A 6 8.98 -11.91 31.67
CA GLU A 6 9.23 -11.31 32.99
C GLU A 6 8.00 -11.42 33.93
N LYS A 7 6.83 -11.79 33.39
CA LYS A 7 5.60 -12.06 34.13
C LYS A 7 5.42 -13.55 34.46
N SER A 8 6.24 -14.39 33.87
CA SER A 8 6.17 -15.85 34.07
C SER A 8 6.45 -16.22 35.52
N ILE A 9 5.62 -17.06 36.10
CA ILE A 9 5.79 -17.63 37.44
C ILE A 9 5.56 -19.13 37.34
N PRO A 10 6.54 -19.97 37.72
CA PRO A 10 6.39 -21.43 37.69
C PRO A 10 5.12 -21.92 38.38
N GLY A 11 4.38 -22.82 37.76
CA GLY A 11 3.13 -23.36 38.23
C GLY A 11 1.87 -22.53 37.92
N ARG A 12 1.98 -21.35 37.26
CA ARG A 12 0.81 -20.55 36.82
C ARG A 12 0.31 -20.88 35.41
N GLY A 13 1.05 -21.70 34.67
CA GLY A 13 0.61 -22.18 33.38
C GLY A 13 -0.63 -23.08 33.53
N GLN A 14 -1.56 -22.98 32.59
CA GLN A 14 -2.72 -23.87 32.53
C GLN A 14 -2.55 -24.79 31.32
N ASP A 15 -2.68 -26.08 31.54
CA ASP A 15 -2.83 -27.06 30.48
C ASP A 15 -4.31 -27.18 30.13
N ILE A 16 -4.72 -26.52 29.08
CA ILE A 16 -6.10 -26.50 28.59
C ILE A 16 -6.37 -27.59 27.54
N PHE A 17 -5.31 -28.30 27.12
CA PHE A 17 -5.47 -29.36 26.15
C PHE A 17 -5.89 -30.66 26.81
N PRO A 18 -6.81 -31.41 26.20
CA PRO A 18 -7.13 -32.75 26.69
C PRO A 18 -5.91 -33.64 26.60
N ALA A 19 -5.82 -34.64 27.46
CA ALA A 19 -4.77 -35.64 27.37
C ALA A 19 -4.79 -36.32 26.00
N CYS A 20 -3.60 -36.59 25.46
CA CYS A 20 -3.47 -37.29 24.20
C CYS A 20 -3.99 -38.72 24.35
N ASP A 21 -5.03 -39.07 23.62
CA ASP A 21 -5.69 -40.39 23.64
C ASP A 21 -5.25 -41.30 22.48
N VAL A 22 -4.32 -40.84 21.67
CA VAL A 22 -3.74 -41.60 20.57
C VAL A 22 -2.26 -41.89 20.83
N PRO A 23 -1.67 -42.99 20.26
CA PRO A 23 -0.27 -43.28 20.41
C PRO A 23 0.61 -42.13 19.82
N CYS A 24 1.42 -41.53 20.68
CA CYS A 24 2.34 -40.49 20.28
C CYS A 24 3.64 -41.13 19.76
N LYS A 25 3.88 -41.05 18.47
CA LYS A 25 5.17 -41.46 17.86
C LYS A 25 5.96 -40.19 17.51
N LEU A 26 7.03 -39.98 18.24
CA LEU A 26 7.96 -38.88 17.91
C LEU A 26 8.72 -39.23 16.60
N PRO A 27 9.01 -38.24 15.73
CA PRO A 27 9.82 -38.46 14.54
C PRO A 27 11.26 -38.86 14.93
N ASP A 28 11.91 -39.65 14.09
CA ASP A 28 13.33 -40.03 14.20
C ASP A 28 14.27 -38.86 13.83
N ALA A 29 13.89 -37.64 14.18
CA ALA A 29 14.66 -36.42 13.93
C ALA A 29 15.30 -35.93 15.24
N PRO A 30 16.34 -35.09 15.19
CA PRO A 30 16.93 -34.50 16.38
C PRO A 30 15.86 -33.73 17.18
N LEU A 31 15.54 -34.22 18.36
CA LEU A 31 14.64 -33.56 19.28
C LEU A 31 15.45 -32.60 20.16
N ARG A 32 14.77 -31.50 20.59
CA ARG A 32 15.44 -30.60 21.53
C ARG A 32 15.69 -31.33 22.86
N GLU A 33 16.89 -31.16 23.41
CA GLU A 33 17.28 -31.75 24.68
C GLU A 33 16.62 -31.09 25.89
N LYS A 34 16.34 -29.78 25.79
CA LYS A 34 15.74 -28.98 26.88
C LYS A 34 14.35 -28.55 26.47
N LYS A 35 13.41 -28.51 27.44
CA LYS A 35 12.08 -27.94 27.23
C LYS A 35 12.18 -26.48 26.74
N ALA A 36 11.21 -26.06 25.90
CA ALA A 36 11.09 -24.67 25.53
C ALA A 36 10.78 -23.82 26.76
N HIS A 37 11.44 -22.67 26.90
CA HIS A 37 11.12 -21.69 27.93
C HIS A 37 9.85 -20.93 27.53
N LEU A 38 8.68 -21.57 27.69
CA LEU A 38 7.40 -20.91 27.51
C LEU A 38 7.02 -20.20 28.81
N PRO A 39 6.42 -19.00 28.73
CA PRO A 39 6.00 -18.29 29.93
C PRO A 39 4.81 -19.01 30.59
N GLU A 40 4.93 -19.24 31.88
CA GLU A 40 3.84 -19.78 32.71
C GLU A 40 3.06 -18.61 33.29
N ILE A 41 1.90 -18.32 32.70
CA ILE A 41 1.07 -17.15 32.99
C ILE A 41 -0.41 -17.54 32.85
N SER A 42 -1.29 -16.98 33.69
CA SER A 42 -2.73 -17.23 33.59
C SER A 42 -3.32 -16.60 32.33
N GLU A 43 -4.41 -17.19 31.81
CA GLU A 43 -5.15 -16.65 30.64
C GLU A 43 -5.55 -15.19 30.86
N ASN A 44 -6.02 -14.84 32.05
CA ASN A 44 -6.40 -13.49 32.41
C ASN A 44 -5.22 -12.50 32.30
N GLU A 45 -4.06 -12.86 32.86
CA GLU A 45 -2.86 -12.01 32.80
C GLU A 45 -2.33 -11.90 31.36
N MET A 46 -2.41 -12.96 30.57
CA MET A 46 -2.07 -12.97 29.15
C MET A 46 -3.00 -12.03 28.37
N GLY A 47 -4.31 -12.14 28.55
CA GLY A 47 -5.30 -11.25 27.94
C GLY A 47 -5.05 -9.78 28.29
N ARG A 48 -4.79 -9.46 29.57
CA ARG A 48 -4.46 -8.11 30.02
C ARG A 48 -3.15 -7.59 29.41
N HIS A 49 -2.13 -8.44 29.27
CA HIS A 49 -0.85 -8.08 28.69
C HIS A 49 -1.00 -7.66 27.23
N TYR A 50 -1.64 -8.49 26.41
CA TYR A 50 -1.82 -8.19 24.98
C TYR A 50 -2.83 -7.06 24.74
N THR A 51 -3.87 -6.92 25.56
CA THR A 51 -4.77 -5.76 25.53
C THR A 51 -4.02 -4.46 25.83
N ALA A 52 -3.11 -4.48 26.80
CA ALA A 52 -2.29 -3.30 27.11
C ALA A 52 -1.28 -2.97 25.98
N LEU A 53 -0.76 -3.98 25.27
CA LEU A 53 0.05 -3.78 24.08
C LEU A 53 -0.76 -3.19 22.93
N ALA A 54 -1.94 -3.74 22.65
CA ALA A 54 -2.82 -3.26 21.58
C ALA A 54 -3.19 -1.79 21.75
N LYS A 55 -3.45 -1.35 23.00
CA LYS A 55 -3.74 0.06 23.32
C LYS A 55 -2.57 1.04 23.09
N ARG A 56 -1.38 0.55 22.78
CA ARG A 56 -0.21 1.38 22.42
C ARG A 56 -0.04 1.56 20.92
N ALA A 57 -0.75 0.78 20.13
CA ALA A 57 -0.79 0.95 18.69
C ALA A 57 -1.86 1.98 18.33
N HIS A 58 -1.61 2.75 17.27
CA HIS A 58 -2.58 3.67 16.68
C HIS A 58 -3.07 3.08 15.35
N GLY A 59 -4.37 3.00 15.18
CA GLY A 59 -5.03 2.54 13.96
C GLY A 59 -6.06 3.55 13.46
N VAL A 60 -6.62 3.29 12.30
CA VAL A 60 -7.64 4.15 11.65
C VAL A 60 -8.88 4.39 12.54
N ASN A 61 -9.16 3.47 13.48
CA ASN A 61 -10.29 3.62 14.41
C ASN A 61 -9.93 4.39 15.70
N ASP A 62 -8.66 4.74 15.90
CA ASP A 62 -8.20 5.44 17.10
C ASP A 62 -8.11 6.96 16.86
N GLY A 63 -8.00 7.41 15.60
CA GLY A 63 -7.91 8.81 15.24
C GLY A 63 -7.50 9.01 13.78
N PHE A 64 -7.27 10.27 13.42
CA PHE A 64 -6.88 10.66 12.08
C PHE A 64 -5.54 10.04 11.66
N TYR A 65 -5.50 9.49 10.42
CA TYR A 65 -4.37 8.73 9.92
C TYR A 65 -3.95 9.19 8.51
N PRO A 66 -3.37 10.38 8.35
CA PRO A 66 -3.11 11.02 7.06
C PRO A 66 -1.81 10.55 6.40
N LEU A 67 -1.54 9.25 6.38
CA LEU A 67 -0.29 8.70 5.84
C LEU A 67 -0.29 8.77 4.31
N GLY A 68 0.43 9.73 3.74
CA GLY A 68 0.57 9.89 2.31
C GLY A 68 1.23 8.70 1.62
N SER A 69 0.89 8.48 0.36
CA SER A 69 1.30 7.32 -0.45
C SER A 69 0.76 5.95 0.01
N CYS A 70 -0.01 5.93 1.10
CA CYS A 70 -0.61 4.71 1.64
C CYS A 70 -1.99 5.02 2.21
N THR A 71 -3.02 4.93 1.39
CA THR A 71 -4.40 5.27 1.75
C THR A 71 -4.87 4.52 2.99
N MET A 72 -4.86 5.21 4.14
CA MET A 72 -5.27 4.67 5.43
C MET A 72 -6.70 5.08 5.73
N LYS A 73 -7.65 4.50 5.00
CA LYS A 73 -9.06 4.82 5.16
C LYS A 73 -9.82 3.79 6.00
N HIS A 74 -10.99 4.18 6.46
CA HIS A 74 -11.86 3.29 7.21
C HIS A 74 -12.27 2.06 6.39
N ASN A 75 -12.21 0.88 7.02
CA ASN A 75 -12.68 -0.39 6.45
C ASN A 75 -14.08 -0.69 6.99
N PRO A 76 -15.14 -0.69 6.17
CA PRO A 76 -16.49 -0.97 6.63
C PRO A 76 -16.59 -2.36 7.29
N ARG A 77 -17.19 -2.43 8.47
CA ARG A 77 -17.32 -3.69 9.24
C ARG A 77 -18.12 -4.77 8.52
N ILE A 78 -18.98 -4.38 7.57
CA ILE A 78 -19.72 -5.32 6.72
C ILE A 78 -18.78 -6.19 5.90
N ASN A 79 -17.63 -5.64 5.45
CA ASN A 79 -16.64 -6.39 4.68
C ASN A 79 -16.09 -7.56 5.49
N GLU A 80 -15.74 -7.34 6.76
CA GLU A 80 -15.29 -8.39 7.67
C GLU A 80 -16.37 -9.43 7.94
N LYS A 81 -17.62 -8.97 8.16
CA LYS A 81 -18.76 -9.85 8.41
C LYS A 81 -19.02 -10.78 7.21
N MET A 82 -18.97 -10.26 5.99
CA MET A 82 -19.17 -11.08 4.79
C MET A 82 -18.01 -12.06 4.59
N ALA A 83 -16.76 -11.61 4.72
CA ALA A 83 -15.59 -12.47 4.57
C ALA A 83 -15.52 -13.58 5.64
N SER A 84 -16.15 -13.40 6.81
CA SER A 84 -16.18 -14.40 7.87
C SER A 84 -17.28 -15.48 7.73
N LEU A 85 -18.12 -15.39 6.70
CA LEU A 85 -19.15 -16.40 6.45
C LEU A 85 -18.54 -17.79 6.20
N PRO A 86 -19.13 -18.86 6.77
CA PRO A 86 -18.62 -20.22 6.60
C PRO A 86 -18.46 -20.66 5.14
N GLY A 87 -19.31 -20.13 4.24
CA GLY A 87 -19.24 -20.40 2.81
C GLY A 87 -17.96 -19.87 2.15
N PHE A 88 -17.24 -18.94 2.79
CA PHE A 88 -15.95 -18.43 2.32
C PHE A 88 -14.76 -18.94 3.15
N THR A 89 -14.95 -19.13 4.47
CA THR A 89 -13.85 -19.50 5.38
C THR A 89 -13.59 -21.00 5.46
N LYS A 90 -14.53 -21.85 5.03
CA LYS A 90 -14.43 -23.31 5.11
C LYS A 90 -14.20 -23.99 3.75
N LEU A 91 -13.67 -23.28 2.78
CA LEU A 91 -13.30 -23.82 1.47
C LEU A 91 -11.82 -23.55 1.19
N HIS A 92 -11.29 -24.27 0.21
CA HIS A 92 -9.96 -24.05 -0.35
C HIS A 92 -10.08 -23.67 -1.84
N PRO A 93 -9.38 -22.64 -2.33
CA PRO A 93 -9.55 -22.15 -3.71
C PRO A 93 -9.19 -23.18 -4.80
N LEU A 94 -8.41 -24.19 -4.48
CA LEU A 94 -8.03 -25.28 -5.41
C LEU A 94 -8.85 -26.57 -5.22
N GLN A 95 -9.99 -26.50 -4.52
CA GLN A 95 -10.95 -27.61 -4.53
C GLN A 95 -11.49 -27.84 -5.96
N PRO A 96 -12.03 -29.03 -6.28
CA PRO A 96 -12.69 -29.24 -7.56
C PRO A 96 -13.71 -28.11 -7.85
N ALA A 97 -13.66 -27.54 -9.04
CA ALA A 97 -14.38 -26.29 -9.37
C ALA A 97 -15.89 -26.35 -9.06
N HIS A 98 -16.53 -27.50 -9.28
CA HIS A 98 -17.95 -27.73 -8.97
C HIS A 98 -18.30 -27.66 -7.47
N THR A 99 -17.32 -27.70 -6.56
CA THR A 99 -17.54 -27.58 -5.11
C THR A 99 -17.36 -26.14 -4.59
N VAL A 100 -16.89 -25.24 -5.45
CA VAL A 100 -16.57 -23.84 -5.13
C VAL A 100 -17.12 -22.85 -6.17
N GLU A 101 -18.22 -23.20 -6.83
CA GLU A 101 -18.83 -22.39 -7.90
C GLU A 101 -19.08 -20.94 -7.47
N GLY A 102 -19.69 -20.71 -6.30
CA GLY A 102 -19.95 -19.35 -5.79
C GLY A 102 -18.67 -18.55 -5.50
N ALA A 103 -17.55 -19.22 -5.12
CA ALA A 103 -16.27 -18.55 -4.97
C ALA A 103 -15.67 -18.17 -6.33
N ASN A 104 -15.77 -19.02 -7.32
CA ASN A 104 -15.33 -18.74 -8.68
C ASN A 104 -16.18 -17.65 -9.35
N GLU A 105 -17.49 -17.63 -9.13
CA GLU A 105 -18.39 -16.56 -9.57
C GLU A 105 -18.01 -15.22 -8.95
N LEU A 106 -17.76 -15.17 -7.63
CA LEU A 106 -17.30 -13.96 -6.96
C LEU A 106 -15.98 -13.44 -7.56
N ILE A 107 -15.02 -14.33 -7.82
CA ILE A 107 -13.74 -13.96 -8.45
C ILE A 107 -13.97 -13.38 -9.84
N ALA A 108 -14.79 -14.02 -10.66
CA ALA A 108 -15.10 -13.55 -12.01
C ALA A 108 -15.85 -12.21 -12.01
N ASP A 109 -16.77 -12.01 -11.08
CA ASP A 109 -17.49 -10.74 -10.91
C ASP A 109 -16.57 -9.62 -10.44
N LEU A 110 -15.68 -9.90 -9.49
CA LEU A 110 -14.68 -8.92 -9.05
C LEU A 110 -13.72 -8.57 -10.19
N GLU A 111 -13.28 -9.54 -10.98
CA GLU A 111 -12.50 -9.30 -12.19
C GLU A 111 -13.23 -8.36 -13.15
N ARG A 112 -14.50 -8.64 -13.45
CA ARG A 112 -15.34 -7.81 -14.32
C ARG A 112 -15.45 -6.38 -13.79
N PHE A 113 -15.66 -6.18 -12.48
CA PHE A 113 -15.72 -4.84 -11.86
C PHE A 113 -14.39 -4.10 -12.00
N LEU A 114 -13.27 -4.77 -11.75
CA LEU A 114 -11.95 -4.15 -11.87
C LEU A 114 -11.59 -3.84 -13.33
N CYS A 115 -11.99 -4.70 -14.28
CA CYS A 115 -11.86 -4.43 -15.72
C CYS A 115 -12.67 -3.20 -16.12
N GLU A 116 -13.92 -3.05 -15.64
CA GLU A 116 -14.74 -1.87 -15.93
C GLU A 116 -14.14 -0.58 -15.36
N ILE A 117 -13.65 -0.63 -14.12
CA ILE A 117 -13.01 0.52 -13.45
C ILE A 117 -11.73 0.95 -14.16
N THR A 118 -10.94 0.02 -14.67
CA THR A 118 -9.62 0.29 -15.25
C THR A 118 -9.62 0.40 -16.77
N GLY A 119 -10.65 -0.11 -17.44
CA GLY A 119 -10.70 -0.26 -18.91
C GLY A 119 -9.83 -1.41 -19.42
N MET A 120 -9.30 -2.26 -18.54
CA MET A 120 -8.47 -3.42 -18.90
C MET A 120 -9.31 -4.63 -19.32
N ALA A 121 -8.68 -5.64 -19.92
CA ALA A 121 -9.34 -6.82 -20.47
C ALA A 121 -9.33 -8.03 -19.53
N GLY A 122 -8.38 -8.09 -18.60
CA GLY A 122 -8.28 -9.17 -17.63
C GLY A 122 -7.52 -8.76 -16.38
N VAL A 123 -7.71 -9.52 -15.29
CA VAL A 123 -7.07 -9.27 -13.98
C VAL A 123 -6.52 -10.57 -13.41
N THR A 124 -5.30 -10.54 -12.89
CA THR A 124 -4.80 -11.60 -12.02
C THR A 124 -4.80 -11.13 -10.57
N PHE A 125 -5.31 -11.98 -9.66
CA PHE A 125 -5.33 -11.72 -8.22
C PHE A 125 -4.14 -12.35 -7.48
N GLN A 126 -3.24 -13.00 -8.18
CA GLN A 126 -2.11 -13.71 -7.57
C GLN A 126 -1.13 -12.82 -6.81
N PRO A 127 -0.84 -11.57 -7.22
CA PRO A 127 0.10 -10.74 -6.48
C PRO A 127 -0.38 -10.47 -5.05
N ALA A 128 0.51 -10.70 -4.07
CA ALA A 128 0.18 -10.62 -2.66
C ALA A 128 0.18 -9.18 -2.10
N ALA A 129 0.76 -8.23 -2.84
CA ALA A 129 0.88 -6.81 -2.44
C ALA A 129 1.15 -5.94 -3.68
N GLY A 130 1.20 -4.59 -3.49
CA GLY A 130 1.48 -3.64 -4.57
C GLY A 130 2.79 -3.92 -5.30
N ALA A 131 3.91 -3.98 -4.59
CA ALA A 131 5.22 -4.27 -5.19
C ALA A 131 5.26 -5.62 -5.94
N HIS A 132 4.49 -6.61 -5.48
CA HIS A 132 4.35 -7.87 -6.19
C HIS A 132 3.50 -7.72 -7.46
N GLY A 133 2.51 -6.83 -7.44
CA GLY A 133 1.74 -6.43 -8.63
C GLY A 133 2.60 -5.67 -9.63
N GLU A 134 3.49 -4.77 -9.18
CA GLU A 134 4.49 -4.10 -10.00
C GLU A 134 5.37 -5.12 -10.73
N PHE A 135 5.96 -6.05 -9.96
CA PHE A 135 6.80 -7.10 -10.51
C PHE A 135 6.05 -7.97 -11.54
N THR A 136 4.79 -8.32 -11.25
CA THR A 136 3.95 -9.11 -12.17
C THR A 136 3.72 -8.35 -13.48
N GLY A 137 3.37 -7.07 -13.41
CA GLY A 137 3.16 -6.23 -14.59
C GLY A 137 4.40 -6.11 -15.46
N LEU A 138 5.57 -5.96 -14.84
CA LEU A 138 6.85 -5.93 -15.58
C LEU A 138 7.21 -7.27 -16.21
N LEU A 139 6.85 -8.40 -15.58
CA LEU A 139 7.05 -9.71 -16.17
C LEU A 139 6.10 -9.95 -17.38
N LEU A 140 4.87 -9.41 -17.35
CA LEU A 140 3.98 -9.42 -18.52
C LEU A 140 4.57 -8.61 -19.68
N ILE A 141 5.09 -7.42 -19.42
CA ILE A 141 5.79 -6.60 -20.42
C ILE A 141 7.00 -7.34 -20.99
N LYS A 142 7.78 -8.00 -20.11
CA LYS A 142 8.95 -8.78 -20.53
C LYS A 142 8.57 -9.96 -21.42
N ALA A 143 7.56 -10.72 -21.03
CA ALA A 143 7.06 -11.86 -21.79
C ALA A 143 6.56 -11.42 -23.17
N TYR A 144 5.86 -10.31 -23.27
CA TYR A 144 5.39 -9.71 -24.52
C TYR A 144 6.55 -9.39 -25.48
N HIS A 145 7.60 -8.69 -24.99
CA HIS A 145 8.75 -8.37 -25.82
C HIS A 145 9.53 -9.62 -26.24
N HIS A 146 9.75 -10.55 -25.31
CA HIS A 146 10.46 -11.79 -25.58
C HIS A 146 9.74 -12.70 -26.61
N ASP A 147 8.41 -12.79 -26.52
CA ASP A 147 7.59 -13.58 -27.47
C ASP A 147 7.72 -13.06 -28.91
N ARG A 148 8.00 -11.77 -29.08
CA ARG A 148 8.24 -11.12 -30.37
C ARG A 148 9.71 -11.18 -30.82
N GLY A 149 10.58 -11.78 -30.01
CA GLY A 149 12.04 -11.81 -30.28
C GLY A 149 12.76 -10.50 -30.01
N ASP A 150 12.15 -9.56 -29.30
CA ASP A 150 12.65 -8.20 -29.05
C ASP A 150 13.43 -8.14 -27.72
N PHE A 151 14.51 -8.89 -27.63
CA PHE A 151 15.31 -9.07 -26.41
C PHE A 151 16.14 -7.85 -26.02
N GLU A 152 16.35 -6.90 -26.95
CA GLU A 152 17.12 -5.68 -26.70
C GLU A 152 16.32 -4.63 -25.91
N ARG A 153 14.99 -4.78 -25.76
CA ARG A 153 14.16 -3.93 -24.94
C ARG A 153 14.33 -4.24 -23.46
N ASN A 154 15.33 -3.65 -22.84
CA ASN A 154 15.77 -3.95 -21.49
C ASN A 154 15.82 -2.71 -20.56
N GLU A 155 15.27 -1.58 -20.99
CA GLU A 155 15.21 -0.33 -20.22
C GLU A 155 13.78 0.01 -19.84
N ILE A 156 13.56 0.27 -18.52
CA ILE A 156 12.31 0.82 -17.97
C ILE A 156 12.55 2.25 -17.55
N ILE A 157 11.74 3.16 -18.07
CA ILE A 157 11.75 4.58 -17.70
C ILE A 157 10.93 4.77 -16.43
N VAL A 158 11.45 5.54 -15.46
CA VAL A 158 10.80 5.83 -14.19
C VAL A 158 11.04 7.32 -13.84
N PRO A 159 10.01 8.11 -13.50
CA PRO A 159 10.20 9.47 -13.02
C PRO A 159 10.96 9.53 -11.69
N ASP A 160 11.68 10.61 -11.43
CA ASP A 160 12.42 10.86 -10.17
C ASP A 160 11.51 11.04 -8.94
N ALA A 161 10.25 11.42 -9.17
CA ALA A 161 9.19 11.47 -8.16
C ALA A 161 8.54 10.11 -7.88
N ALA A 162 8.90 9.03 -8.60
CA ALA A 162 8.28 7.72 -8.41
C ALA A 162 8.55 7.13 -7.01
N HIS A 163 7.65 6.27 -6.57
CA HIS A 163 7.87 5.49 -5.36
C HIS A 163 9.11 4.60 -5.51
N GLY A 164 9.91 4.45 -4.45
CA GLY A 164 11.15 3.68 -4.48
C GLY A 164 11.00 2.21 -4.86
N THR A 165 9.79 1.64 -4.78
CA THR A 165 9.51 0.27 -5.22
C THR A 165 9.51 0.13 -6.75
N ASN A 166 9.20 1.16 -7.51
CA ASN A 166 9.17 1.09 -8.98
C ASN A 166 10.55 0.75 -9.57
N PRO A 167 11.63 1.49 -9.29
CA PRO A 167 12.96 1.13 -9.77
C PRO A 167 13.46 -0.21 -9.19
N ALA A 168 13.08 -0.56 -7.95
CA ALA A 168 13.43 -1.83 -7.36
C ALA A 168 12.75 -3.01 -8.08
N SER A 169 11.46 -2.89 -8.40
CA SER A 169 10.70 -3.90 -9.16
C SER A 169 11.26 -4.04 -10.58
N ALA A 170 11.63 -2.95 -11.26
CA ALA A 170 12.26 -2.98 -12.55
C ALA A 170 13.60 -3.75 -12.53
N THR A 171 14.45 -3.45 -11.54
CA THR A 171 15.72 -4.17 -11.35
C THR A 171 15.50 -5.65 -11.06
N MET A 172 14.53 -6.00 -10.21
CA MET A 172 14.19 -7.38 -9.88
C MET A 172 13.67 -8.16 -11.10
N ALA A 173 12.94 -7.49 -11.99
CA ALA A 173 12.52 -8.07 -13.28
C ALA A 173 13.66 -8.19 -14.31
N GLY A 174 14.87 -7.72 -13.96
CA GLY A 174 16.06 -7.77 -14.82
C GLY A 174 16.11 -6.69 -15.88
N TYR A 175 15.46 -5.55 -15.61
CA TYR A 175 15.55 -4.35 -16.43
C TYR A 175 16.59 -3.36 -15.90
N LYS A 176 17.13 -2.53 -16.77
CA LYS A 176 17.87 -1.33 -16.41
C LYS A 176 16.87 -0.18 -16.21
N THR A 177 16.90 0.46 -15.06
CA THR A 177 16.09 1.63 -14.77
C THR A 177 16.73 2.88 -15.36
N ILE A 178 15.94 3.67 -16.11
CA ILE A 178 16.30 4.99 -16.62
C ILE A 178 15.43 6.00 -15.88
N VAL A 179 16.07 6.85 -15.09
CA VAL A 179 15.35 7.88 -14.33
C VAL A 179 15.23 9.14 -15.18
N ILE A 180 14.02 9.67 -15.32
CA ILE A 180 13.71 10.94 -15.95
C ILE A 180 13.29 11.98 -14.92
N LYS A 181 13.49 13.25 -15.25
CA LYS A 181 13.25 14.37 -14.34
C LYS A 181 11.80 14.80 -14.34
N SER A 182 11.38 15.35 -13.21
CA SER A 182 10.19 16.18 -13.12
C SER A 182 10.49 17.61 -13.53
N ASN A 183 9.51 18.28 -14.13
CA ASN A 183 9.58 19.71 -14.45
C ASN A 183 9.30 20.58 -13.21
N GLU A 184 9.36 21.90 -13.36
CA GLU A 184 9.13 22.88 -12.28
C GLU A 184 7.74 22.76 -11.62
N ASN A 185 6.76 22.22 -12.35
CA ASN A 185 5.40 22.01 -11.86
C ASN A 185 5.20 20.64 -11.16
N GLY A 186 6.25 19.83 -11.01
CA GLY A 186 6.20 18.53 -10.36
C GLY A 186 5.60 17.40 -11.23
N THR A 187 5.45 17.59 -12.52
CA THR A 187 5.00 16.60 -13.51
C THR A 187 6.16 16.14 -14.38
N VAL A 188 5.96 15.15 -15.25
CA VAL A 188 7.02 14.62 -16.12
C VAL A 188 7.57 15.71 -17.05
N ASP A 189 8.89 15.81 -17.13
CA ASP A 189 9.56 16.62 -18.16
C ASP A 189 9.52 15.87 -19.50
N ILE A 190 8.71 16.38 -20.43
CA ILE A 190 8.50 15.78 -21.76
C ILE A 190 9.77 15.76 -22.60
N ASP A 191 10.61 16.78 -22.50
CA ASP A 191 11.84 16.85 -23.29
C ASP A 191 12.88 15.86 -22.76
N ASP A 192 12.97 15.71 -21.44
CA ASP A 192 13.81 14.68 -20.81
C ASP A 192 13.30 13.27 -21.13
N LEU A 193 11.98 13.04 -21.13
CA LEU A 193 11.39 11.79 -21.59
C LEU A 193 11.80 11.47 -23.03
N LYS A 194 11.61 12.42 -23.96
CA LYS A 194 11.97 12.25 -25.37
C LYS A 194 13.45 11.92 -25.57
N ALA A 195 14.34 12.53 -24.78
CA ALA A 195 15.78 12.28 -24.84
C ALA A 195 16.19 10.85 -24.42
N HIS A 196 15.36 10.18 -23.61
CA HIS A 196 15.64 8.83 -23.09
C HIS A 196 14.86 7.72 -23.81
N LEU A 197 13.91 8.06 -24.69
CA LEU A 197 13.18 7.07 -25.48
C LEU A 197 14.04 6.53 -26.64
N GLY A 198 13.94 5.21 -26.88
CA GLY A 198 14.69 4.58 -27.97
C GLY A 198 14.40 3.09 -28.16
N PRO A 199 15.18 2.41 -29.02
CA PRO A 199 14.96 0.99 -29.35
C PRO A 199 15.08 0.05 -28.15
N LYS A 200 15.77 0.45 -27.08
CA LYS A 200 15.92 -0.33 -25.84
C LYS A 200 14.81 -0.09 -24.83
N THR A 201 13.92 0.86 -25.06
CA THR A 201 12.82 1.15 -24.18
C THR A 201 11.84 -0.01 -24.18
N ALA A 202 11.76 -0.76 -23.07
CA ALA A 202 10.77 -1.81 -22.85
C ALA A 202 9.44 -1.21 -22.37
N GLY A 203 9.50 -0.15 -21.56
CA GLY A 203 8.31 0.53 -21.07
C GLY A 203 8.60 1.68 -20.13
N LEU A 204 7.50 2.28 -19.66
CA LEU A 204 7.45 3.34 -18.65
C LEU A 204 6.67 2.83 -17.44
N MET A 205 7.18 3.05 -16.23
CA MET A 205 6.40 2.93 -14.99
C MET A 205 6.02 4.32 -14.50
N LEU A 206 4.73 4.58 -14.35
CA LEU A 206 4.23 5.88 -13.91
C LEU A 206 3.09 5.74 -12.91
N THR A 207 3.16 6.52 -11.85
CA THR A 207 2.04 6.74 -10.91
C THR A 207 1.29 8.00 -11.35
N ASN A 208 -0.03 7.92 -11.52
CA ASN A 208 -0.84 9.09 -11.89
C ASN A 208 -2.21 9.04 -11.19
N PRO A 209 -2.53 9.95 -10.23
CA PRO A 209 -1.68 11.07 -9.78
C PRO A 209 -0.34 10.61 -9.18
N ASN A 210 0.67 11.47 -9.34
CA ASN A 210 2.01 11.17 -8.86
C ASN A 210 2.14 11.32 -7.32
N THR A 211 3.32 11.07 -6.78
CA THR A 211 3.61 11.12 -5.35
C THR A 211 3.66 12.54 -4.74
N VAL A 212 3.55 13.58 -5.54
CA VAL A 212 3.35 14.96 -5.07
C VAL A 212 1.88 15.39 -5.13
N GLY A 213 0.97 14.46 -5.43
CA GLY A 213 -0.47 14.68 -5.46
C GLY A 213 -0.98 15.34 -6.74
N LEU A 214 -0.26 15.25 -7.86
CA LEU A 214 -0.62 15.93 -9.11
C LEU A 214 -0.98 14.93 -10.22
N PHE A 215 -2.05 15.20 -10.93
CA PHE A 215 -2.38 14.50 -12.17
C PHE A 215 -1.60 15.12 -13.34
N ASP A 216 -0.85 14.30 -14.08
CA ASP A 216 -0.07 14.80 -15.20
C ASP A 216 -0.98 15.20 -16.37
N PRO A 217 -1.03 16.49 -16.76
CA PRO A 217 -1.89 16.97 -17.84
C PRO A 217 -1.45 16.46 -19.21
N ASN A 218 -0.19 16.03 -19.34
CA ASN A 218 0.39 15.57 -20.60
C ASN A 218 0.33 14.03 -20.74
N ILE A 219 -0.43 13.35 -19.89
CA ILE A 219 -0.41 11.88 -19.82
C ILE A 219 -0.65 11.20 -21.16
N MET A 220 -1.55 11.75 -22.00
CA MET A 220 -1.83 11.21 -23.34
C MET A 220 -0.62 11.35 -24.29
N GLU A 221 0.16 12.42 -24.17
CA GLU A 221 1.39 12.59 -24.95
C GLU A 221 2.48 11.64 -24.44
N ILE A 222 2.63 11.50 -23.13
CA ILE A 222 3.60 10.60 -22.49
C ILE A 222 3.38 9.16 -22.97
N THR A 223 2.18 8.64 -22.86
CA THR A 223 1.87 7.25 -23.26
C THR A 223 2.04 7.04 -24.76
N ARG A 224 1.62 8.01 -25.58
CA ARG A 224 1.82 7.99 -27.03
C ARG A 224 3.30 7.91 -27.40
N LEU A 225 4.15 8.75 -26.82
CA LEU A 225 5.59 8.76 -27.07
C LEU A 225 6.26 7.43 -26.71
N VAL A 226 5.89 6.82 -25.59
CA VAL A 226 6.41 5.51 -25.20
C VAL A 226 5.98 4.42 -26.17
N HIS A 227 4.71 4.42 -26.62
CA HIS A 227 4.23 3.48 -27.64
C HIS A 227 4.91 3.67 -28.99
N GLU A 228 5.13 4.92 -29.43
CA GLU A 228 5.86 5.21 -30.67
C GLU A 228 7.30 4.70 -30.62
N ALA A 229 7.94 4.72 -29.46
CA ALA A 229 9.24 4.10 -29.24
C ALA A 229 9.18 2.56 -29.18
N GLY A 230 7.98 1.96 -29.17
CA GLY A 230 7.71 0.52 -29.10
C GLY A 230 7.70 -0.06 -27.70
N GLY A 231 7.73 0.78 -26.66
CA GLY A 231 7.58 0.38 -25.25
C GLY A 231 6.11 0.23 -24.85
N LEU A 232 5.87 -0.31 -23.64
CA LEU A 232 4.55 -0.42 -23.03
C LEU A 232 4.45 0.48 -21.78
N CYS A 233 3.23 0.89 -21.46
CA CYS A 233 2.95 1.79 -20.35
C CYS A 233 2.37 1.02 -19.15
N TYR A 234 3.09 1.04 -18.04
CA TYR A 234 2.65 0.48 -16.77
C TYR A 234 2.16 1.59 -15.84
N TYR A 235 0.96 1.44 -15.32
CA TYR A 235 0.33 2.33 -14.34
C TYR A 235 0.52 1.80 -12.93
N ASP A 236 1.14 2.58 -12.07
CA ASP A 236 1.13 2.32 -10.64
C ASP A 236 -0.21 2.78 -10.06
N GLY A 237 -1.07 1.84 -9.76
CA GLY A 237 -2.43 2.08 -9.26
C GLY A 237 -2.53 2.29 -7.76
N ALA A 238 -1.43 2.56 -7.07
CA ALA A 238 -1.45 2.86 -5.63
C ALA A 238 -2.36 4.04 -5.29
N ASN A 239 -2.44 5.03 -6.21
CA ASN A 239 -3.23 6.25 -6.06
C ASN A 239 -4.57 6.22 -6.84
N LEU A 240 -5.07 5.03 -7.19
CA LEU A 240 -6.30 4.88 -7.98
C LEU A 240 -7.54 5.50 -7.29
N ASN A 241 -7.54 5.60 -5.97
CA ASN A 241 -8.61 6.25 -5.19
C ASN A 241 -8.85 7.72 -5.58
N ALA A 242 -7.86 8.40 -6.15
CA ALA A 242 -8.00 9.77 -6.62
C ALA A 242 -8.76 9.91 -7.95
N VAL A 243 -8.88 8.83 -8.71
CA VAL A 243 -9.42 8.86 -10.10
C VAL A 243 -10.47 7.78 -10.38
N ILE A 244 -10.73 6.89 -9.41
CA ILE A 244 -11.67 5.79 -9.58
C ILE A 244 -13.07 6.28 -10.00
N GLY A 245 -13.62 5.65 -11.03
CA GLY A 245 -14.94 6.02 -11.58
C GLY A 245 -14.96 7.33 -12.38
N ILE A 246 -13.83 8.01 -12.55
CA ILE A 246 -13.67 9.25 -13.32
C ILE A 246 -12.75 9.05 -14.52
N VAL A 247 -11.58 8.42 -14.31
CA VAL A 247 -10.62 8.12 -15.36
C VAL A 247 -10.34 6.61 -15.35
N ARG A 248 -10.37 6.00 -16.52
CA ARG A 248 -9.95 4.60 -16.72
C ARG A 248 -8.54 4.58 -17.28
N PRO A 249 -7.56 4.00 -16.59
CA PRO A 249 -6.15 4.00 -17.00
C PRO A 249 -5.90 3.49 -18.43
N ALA A 250 -6.65 2.48 -18.87
CA ALA A 250 -6.51 1.97 -20.24
C ALA A 250 -6.89 3.01 -21.32
N ASP A 251 -7.86 3.90 -21.02
CA ASP A 251 -8.32 4.91 -21.98
C ASP A 251 -7.31 6.05 -22.17
N ILE A 252 -6.41 6.24 -21.19
CA ILE A 252 -5.32 7.21 -21.25
C ILE A 252 -3.98 6.57 -21.65
N GLY A 253 -4.01 5.37 -22.23
CA GLY A 253 -2.87 4.76 -22.92
C GLY A 253 -2.05 3.77 -22.10
N PHE A 254 -2.48 3.38 -20.89
CA PHE A 254 -1.78 2.35 -20.12
C PHE A 254 -2.17 0.93 -20.56
N ASP A 255 -1.20 0.02 -20.51
CA ASP A 255 -1.31 -1.35 -20.97
C ASP A 255 -1.44 -2.35 -19.82
N VAL A 256 -0.86 -2.00 -18.69
CA VAL A 256 -0.84 -2.80 -17.45
C VAL A 256 -1.05 -1.86 -16.26
N ILE A 257 -1.79 -2.32 -15.26
CA ILE A 257 -1.96 -1.62 -13.98
C ILE A 257 -1.91 -2.63 -12.84
N HIS A 258 -1.21 -2.31 -11.75
CA HIS A 258 -1.53 -2.95 -10.49
C HIS A 258 -2.51 -2.09 -9.67
N MET A 259 -3.24 -2.73 -8.80
CA MET A 259 -4.15 -2.08 -7.85
C MET A 259 -3.87 -2.59 -6.44
N ASN A 260 -4.18 -1.78 -5.43
CA ASN A 260 -4.07 -2.18 -4.03
C ASN A 260 -5.47 -2.33 -3.43
N LEU A 261 -5.92 -3.57 -3.19
CA LEU A 261 -7.22 -3.78 -2.55
C LEU A 261 -7.26 -3.18 -1.14
N HIS A 262 -6.12 -3.16 -0.48
CA HIS A 262 -5.94 -2.59 0.87
C HIS A 262 -5.80 -1.06 0.90
N LYS A 263 -5.93 -0.37 -0.24
CA LYS A 263 -6.00 1.09 -0.36
C LYS A 263 -7.37 1.49 -0.90
N THR A 264 -7.49 1.64 -2.21
CA THR A 264 -8.71 2.08 -2.91
C THR A 264 -9.95 1.27 -2.55
N PHE A 265 -9.83 -0.04 -2.33
CA PHE A 265 -10.97 -0.93 -2.13
C PHE A 265 -11.24 -1.27 -0.66
N SER A 266 -10.69 -0.49 0.27
CA SER A 266 -11.06 -0.49 1.69
C SER A 266 -10.97 -1.84 2.38
N THR A 267 -9.85 -2.53 2.19
CA THR A 267 -9.53 -3.77 2.89
C THR A 267 -8.35 -3.57 3.85
N PRO A 268 -8.18 -4.40 4.90
CA PRO A 268 -7.09 -4.24 5.85
C PRO A 268 -5.70 -4.39 5.22
N HIS A 269 -4.71 -3.67 5.73
CA HIS A 269 -3.29 -3.85 5.40
C HIS A 269 -2.68 -5.13 5.99
N GLY A 270 -3.30 -5.72 7.00
CA GLY A 270 -2.92 -6.99 7.61
C GLY A 270 -1.72 -6.92 8.56
N GLY A 271 -1.36 -5.76 9.08
CA GLY A 271 -0.32 -5.61 10.10
C GLY A 271 1.07 -6.10 9.67
N GLY A 272 1.51 -5.72 8.47
CA GLY A 272 2.77 -6.18 7.87
C GLY A 272 2.64 -7.51 7.13
N GLY A 273 1.43 -7.98 6.94
CA GLY A 273 1.08 -9.21 6.24
C GLY A 273 0.26 -8.94 4.99
N PRO A 274 -0.76 -9.74 4.78
CA PRO A 274 -1.40 -9.90 3.49
C PRO A 274 -2.28 -8.70 3.14
N GLY A 275 -1.75 -7.88 2.24
CA GLY A 275 -2.59 -7.07 1.38
C GLY A 275 -3.05 -7.88 0.15
N SER A 276 -3.33 -7.18 -0.94
CA SER A 276 -3.57 -7.77 -2.25
C SER A 276 -3.22 -6.75 -3.32
N GLY A 277 -2.51 -7.18 -4.36
CA GLY A 277 -2.05 -6.32 -5.44
C GLY A 277 -2.48 -6.83 -6.81
N PRO A 278 -3.79 -6.94 -7.12
CA PRO A 278 -4.23 -7.39 -8.43
C PRO A 278 -3.55 -6.63 -9.55
N CYS A 279 -3.19 -7.35 -10.60
CA CYS A 279 -2.60 -6.78 -11.80
C CYS A 279 -3.57 -6.97 -12.97
N ALA A 280 -4.02 -5.86 -13.55
CA ALA A 280 -4.89 -5.85 -14.73
C ALA A 280 -4.09 -5.50 -15.98
N TYR A 281 -4.53 -5.99 -17.14
CA TYR A 281 -3.80 -5.90 -18.39
C TYR A 281 -4.72 -5.84 -19.59
N LYS A 282 -4.23 -5.27 -20.71
CA LYS A 282 -4.92 -5.27 -22.00
C LYS A 282 -4.92 -6.67 -22.63
N ASP A 283 -5.87 -6.90 -23.55
CA ASP A 283 -6.14 -8.18 -24.18
C ASP A 283 -4.89 -8.84 -24.81
N PHE A 284 -4.04 -8.08 -25.47
CA PHE A 284 -2.82 -8.62 -26.09
C PHE A 284 -1.78 -9.18 -25.09
N LEU A 285 -1.94 -8.89 -23.80
CA LEU A 285 -1.12 -9.46 -22.71
C LEU A 285 -1.77 -10.69 -22.05
N ALA A 286 -3.03 -10.98 -22.33
CA ALA A 286 -3.75 -12.13 -21.76
C ALA A 286 -3.05 -13.48 -22.00
N PRO A 287 -2.38 -13.75 -23.14
CA PRO A 287 -1.63 -14.99 -23.34
C PRO A 287 -0.52 -15.25 -22.32
N PHE A 288 -0.02 -14.21 -21.66
CA PHE A 288 1.08 -14.28 -20.67
C PHE A 288 0.58 -14.31 -19.22
N ALA A 289 -0.73 -14.19 -18.98
CA ALA A 289 -1.31 -14.08 -17.64
C ALA A 289 -0.84 -15.20 -16.70
N PRO A 290 -0.50 -14.88 -15.44
CA PRO A 290 -0.02 -15.88 -14.48
C PRO A 290 -1.15 -16.69 -13.87
N GLY A 291 -0.81 -17.88 -13.39
CA GLY A 291 -1.69 -18.72 -12.57
C GLY A 291 -2.69 -19.53 -13.36
N LEU A 292 -3.69 -19.99 -12.64
CA LEU A 292 -4.82 -20.73 -13.19
C LEU A 292 -6.05 -19.82 -13.23
N VAL A 293 -6.85 -19.98 -14.24
CA VAL A 293 -8.17 -19.33 -14.39
C VAL A 293 -9.22 -20.44 -14.45
N CYS A 294 -10.31 -20.31 -13.71
CA CYS A 294 -11.46 -21.19 -13.84
C CYS A 294 -12.29 -20.76 -15.04
N LYS A 295 -12.33 -21.59 -16.08
CA LYS A 295 -13.13 -21.38 -17.27
C LYS A 295 -13.99 -22.60 -17.53
N ASP A 296 -15.29 -22.40 -17.66
CA ASP A 296 -16.27 -23.47 -17.93
C ASP A 296 -16.20 -24.65 -16.94
N GLY A 297 -15.89 -24.35 -15.66
CA GLY A 297 -15.76 -25.34 -14.58
C GLY A 297 -14.43 -26.09 -14.55
N GLU A 298 -13.46 -25.70 -15.36
CA GLU A 298 -12.11 -26.27 -15.39
C GLU A 298 -11.05 -25.22 -15.12
N TYR A 299 -9.97 -25.62 -14.42
CA TYR A 299 -8.82 -24.75 -14.18
C TYR A 299 -7.85 -24.84 -15.34
N THR A 300 -7.68 -23.75 -16.07
CA THR A 300 -6.79 -23.63 -17.22
C THR A 300 -5.69 -22.61 -16.97
N ARG A 301 -4.62 -22.72 -17.74
CA ARG A 301 -3.50 -21.75 -17.74
C ARG A 301 -3.40 -21.11 -19.12
N ALA A 302 -3.03 -19.82 -19.16
CA ALA A 302 -2.72 -19.15 -20.41
C ALA A 302 -1.56 -19.85 -21.14
N GLU A 303 -1.61 -19.90 -22.47
CA GLU A 303 -0.70 -20.69 -23.31
C GLU A 303 0.78 -20.32 -23.10
N LYS A 304 1.07 -19.01 -22.99
CA LYS A 304 2.43 -18.45 -22.81
C LYS A 304 2.62 -17.88 -21.41
N SER A 305 1.85 -18.39 -20.42
CA SER A 305 1.84 -17.91 -19.06
C SER A 305 3.24 -17.72 -18.48
N ILE A 306 3.46 -16.59 -17.78
CA ILE A 306 4.68 -16.35 -17.00
C ILE A 306 4.83 -17.27 -15.78
N GLY A 307 3.89 -18.18 -15.54
CA GLY A 307 3.90 -19.13 -14.43
C GLY A 307 3.02 -18.70 -13.26
N ASN A 308 3.35 -19.12 -12.05
CA ASN A 308 2.64 -18.69 -10.84
C ASN A 308 3.41 -17.57 -10.15
N MET A 309 2.67 -16.55 -9.70
CA MET A 309 3.22 -15.49 -8.83
C MET A 309 3.13 -15.89 -7.35
N THR A 310 2.06 -16.60 -6.97
CA THR A 310 1.90 -17.24 -5.66
C THR A 310 1.33 -18.64 -5.79
N GLY A 311 1.19 -19.38 -4.68
CA GLY A 311 0.66 -20.74 -4.68
C GLY A 311 -0.83 -20.86 -5.03
N PHE A 312 -1.61 -19.77 -4.87
CA PHE A 312 -3.06 -19.74 -5.03
C PHE A 312 -3.49 -18.57 -5.92
N TYR A 313 -4.79 -18.23 -5.89
CA TYR A 313 -5.36 -17.06 -6.56
C TYR A 313 -5.03 -15.72 -5.90
N GLY A 314 -4.19 -15.69 -4.85
CA GLY A 314 -3.97 -14.56 -4.01
C GLY A 314 -4.74 -14.65 -2.69
N ASN A 315 -5.01 -13.53 -2.03
CA ASN A 315 -5.68 -13.50 -0.74
C ASN A 315 -7.21 -13.50 -0.91
N PHE A 316 -7.82 -14.69 -0.96
CA PHE A 316 -9.23 -14.85 -1.27
C PHE A 316 -10.16 -14.04 -0.36
N LEU A 317 -9.94 -14.05 0.97
CA LEU A 317 -10.83 -13.31 1.87
C LEU A 317 -10.68 -11.79 1.73
N VAL A 318 -9.54 -11.29 1.27
CA VAL A 318 -9.39 -9.87 0.90
C VAL A 318 -10.18 -9.56 -0.38
N MET A 319 -10.22 -10.48 -1.32
CA MET A 319 -11.07 -10.34 -2.52
C MET A 319 -12.55 -10.27 -2.14
N VAL A 320 -13.02 -11.14 -1.21
CA VAL A 320 -14.40 -11.09 -0.69
C VAL A 320 -14.71 -9.73 -0.05
N LYS A 321 -13.78 -9.16 0.72
CA LYS A 321 -13.93 -7.83 1.34
C LYS A 321 -14.03 -6.72 0.28
N ALA A 322 -13.15 -6.72 -0.70
CA ALA A 322 -13.15 -5.74 -1.79
C ALA A 322 -14.43 -5.84 -2.64
N TYR A 323 -14.87 -7.06 -2.94
CA TYR A 323 -16.12 -7.31 -3.64
C TYR A 323 -17.32 -6.76 -2.86
N THR A 324 -17.39 -7.06 -1.56
CA THR A 324 -18.43 -6.53 -0.66
C THR A 324 -18.42 -5.00 -0.67
N TYR A 325 -17.24 -4.39 -0.60
CA TYR A 325 -17.10 -2.93 -0.65
C TYR A 325 -17.66 -2.34 -1.95
N LEU A 326 -17.27 -2.90 -3.10
CA LEU A 326 -17.78 -2.47 -4.40
C LEU A 326 -19.29 -2.63 -4.53
N LEU A 327 -19.86 -3.73 -4.05
CA LEU A 327 -21.32 -3.92 -4.01
C LEU A 327 -22.04 -2.89 -3.13
N THR A 328 -21.39 -2.47 -2.03
CA THR A 328 -21.96 -1.46 -1.12
C THR A 328 -21.98 -0.08 -1.76
N ILE A 329 -20.91 0.30 -2.47
CA ILE A 329 -20.78 1.59 -3.15
C ILE A 329 -21.58 1.61 -4.46
N GLY A 330 -21.56 0.52 -5.23
CA GLY A 330 -22.27 0.37 -6.49
C GLY A 330 -21.83 1.43 -7.52
N LYS A 331 -22.81 1.99 -8.23
CA LYS A 331 -22.56 2.99 -9.28
C LYS A 331 -22.01 4.33 -8.79
N GLU A 332 -22.06 4.58 -7.49
CA GLU A 332 -21.55 5.81 -6.87
C GLU A 332 -20.03 5.79 -6.64
N VAL A 333 -19.29 4.82 -7.23
CA VAL A 333 -17.85 4.64 -7.05
C VAL A 333 -17.03 5.91 -7.34
N TYR A 334 -17.46 6.77 -8.24
CA TYR A 334 -16.82 8.06 -8.55
C TYR A 334 -16.82 9.04 -7.35
N THR A 335 -17.75 8.90 -6.42
CA THR A 335 -17.80 9.77 -5.23
C THR A 335 -16.60 9.56 -4.31
N LEU A 336 -15.97 8.39 -4.37
CA LEU A 336 -14.74 8.11 -3.61
C LEU A 336 -13.63 9.07 -4.04
N ALA A 337 -13.39 9.16 -5.35
CA ALA A 337 -12.39 10.08 -5.91
C ALA A 337 -12.73 11.55 -5.62
N GLN A 338 -13.98 11.93 -5.81
CA GLN A 338 -14.44 13.31 -5.57
C GLN A 338 -14.19 13.74 -4.12
N ASN A 339 -14.56 12.88 -3.15
CA ASN A 339 -14.38 13.21 -1.73
C ASN A 339 -12.90 13.16 -1.31
N ALA A 340 -12.10 12.23 -1.84
CA ALA A 340 -10.67 12.18 -1.56
C ALA A 340 -9.97 13.47 -2.02
N VAL A 341 -10.27 13.93 -3.24
CA VAL A 341 -9.73 15.17 -3.79
C VAL A 341 -10.25 16.39 -3.04
N LEU A 342 -11.53 16.42 -2.70
CA LEU A 342 -12.13 17.52 -1.92
C LEU A 342 -11.46 17.68 -0.55
N ASN A 343 -11.30 16.58 0.20
CA ASN A 343 -10.70 16.59 1.53
C ASN A 343 -9.24 17.04 1.51
N ALA A 344 -8.45 16.57 0.53
CA ALA A 344 -7.06 16.97 0.37
C ALA A 344 -6.94 18.48 0.06
N ASN A 345 -7.71 18.98 -0.91
CA ASN A 345 -7.72 20.40 -1.26
C ASN A 345 -8.24 21.27 -0.11
N TYR A 346 -9.22 20.81 0.65
CA TYR A 346 -9.71 21.53 1.83
C TYR A 346 -8.59 21.72 2.87
N MET A 347 -7.86 20.66 3.22
CA MET A 347 -6.74 20.78 4.16
C MET A 347 -5.60 21.63 3.59
N GLN A 348 -5.20 21.40 2.34
CA GLN A 348 -4.16 22.21 1.67
C GLN A 348 -4.49 23.70 1.74
N GLU A 349 -5.69 24.08 1.33
CA GLU A 349 -6.15 25.48 1.32
C GLU A 349 -6.12 26.13 2.73
N LYS A 350 -6.46 25.35 3.77
CA LYS A 350 -6.46 25.79 5.15
C LYS A 350 -5.08 25.85 5.81
N LEU A 351 -4.06 25.26 5.19
CA LEU A 351 -2.70 25.21 5.74
C LEU A 351 -1.69 26.04 4.95
N LYS A 352 -1.97 26.38 3.70
CA LYS A 352 -1.02 27.07 2.80
C LYS A 352 -0.65 28.49 3.24
N ASP A 353 -1.43 29.13 4.10
CA ASP A 353 -1.15 30.45 4.66
C ASP A 353 -0.01 30.42 5.68
N ILE A 354 0.26 29.27 6.28
CA ILE A 354 1.29 29.08 7.32
C ILE A 354 2.39 28.10 6.91
N TYR A 355 2.06 27.05 6.17
CA TYR A 355 3.04 26.04 5.72
C TYR A 355 3.37 26.21 4.23
N PRO A 356 4.66 26.09 3.85
CA PRO A 356 5.05 26.05 2.44
C PRO A 356 4.50 24.79 1.75
N ILE A 357 3.55 24.94 0.84
CA ILE A 357 3.09 23.84 -0.02
C ILE A 357 4.12 23.65 -1.14
N ALA A 358 4.57 22.42 -1.34
CA ALA A 358 5.65 22.14 -2.31
C ALA A 358 5.26 22.51 -3.75
N PHE A 359 3.99 22.26 -4.11
CA PHE A 359 3.40 22.66 -5.38
C PHE A 359 2.06 23.32 -5.11
N ASP A 360 2.01 24.66 -5.12
CA ASP A 360 0.80 25.45 -4.79
C ASP A 360 -0.17 25.48 -5.98
N THR A 361 -0.76 24.32 -6.24
CA THR A 361 -1.82 24.12 -7.23
C THR A 361 -2.88 23.19 -6.68
N THR A 362 -4.01 23.05 -7.37
CA THR A 362 -5.03 22.07 -7.00
C THR A 362 -4.42 20.68 -6.97
N CYS A 363 -4.42 20.05 -5.81
CA CYS A 363 -3.95 18.69 -5.65
C CYS A 363 -5.04 17.66 -5.95
N MET A 364 -4.65 16.42 -6.11
CA MET A 364 -5.56 15.30 -6.17
C MET A 364 -5.89 14.82 -4.73
N HIS A 365 -5.63 13.59 -4.37
CA HIS A 365 -6.00 12.99 -3.07
C HIS A 365 -5.02 13.27 -1.94
N GLU A 366 -3.84 13.80 -2.24
CA GLU A 366 -2.77 14.09 -1.28
C GLU A 366 -2.03 15.36 -1.70
N PHE A 367 -1.32 15.97 -0.76
CA PHE A 367 -0.44 17.12 -0.99
C PHE A 367 0.80 17.04 -0.12
N VAL A 368 1.83 17.83 -0.46
CA VAL A 368 3.12 17.82 0.23
C VAL A 368 3.45 19.19 0.78
N ILE A 369 3.75 19.25 2.07
CA ILE A 369 4.35 20.41 2.74
C ILE A 369 5.87 20.25 2.69
N GLY A 370 6.59 21.27 2.23
CA GLY A 370 8.06 21.31 2.24
C GLY A 370 8.57 22.18 3.39
N LEU A 371 9.01 21.58 4.48
CA LEU A 371 9.41 22.32 5.69
C LEU A 371 10.83 22.94 5.63
N ASP A 372 11.60 22.73 4.56
CA ASP A 372 12.98 23.23 4.46
C ASP A 372 13.14 24.74 4.81
N PRO A 373 12.27 25.67 4.36
CA PRO A 373 12.35 27.05 4.74
C PRO A 373 12.12 27.33 6.25
N ILE A 374 11.32 26.49 6.91
CA ILE A 374 11.06 26.54 8.36
C ILE A 374 12.25 25.93 9.10
N TYR A 375 12.72 24.77 8.67
CA TYR A 375 13.88 24.07 9.24
C TYR A 375 15.12 24.96 9.27
N ARG A 376 15.44 25.66 8.19
CA ARG A 376 16.60 26.58 8.14
C ARG A 376 16.55 27.71 9.13
N LYS A 377 15.34 28.12 9.58
CA LYS A 377 15.15 29.21 10.54
C LYS A 377 15.10 28.73 11.99
N THR A 378 14.53 27.57 12.23
CA THR A 378 14.13 27.10 13.56
C THR A 378 14.82 25.83 14.01
N HIS A 379 15.45 25.12 13.07
CA HIS A 379 16.00 23.76 13.24
C HIS A 379 14.94 22.72 13.68
N VAL A 380 13.65 22.99 13.47
CA VAL A 380 12.57 22.02 13.66
C VAL A 380 12.37 21.28 12.35
N SER A 381 12.58 19.96 12.36
CA SER A 381 12.54 19.07 11.21
C SER A 381 11.12 18.53 10.93
N ALA A 382 10.93 17.90 9.77
CA ALA A 382 9.72 17.17 9.44
C ALA A 382 9.45 16.05 10.47
N LEU A 383 10.49 15.36 10.95
CA LEU A 383 10.37 14.37 12.01
C LEU A 383 9.85 14.98 13.32
N ASP A 384 10.28 16.17 13.68
CA ASP A 384 9.85 16.84 14.91
C ASP A 384 8.35 17.18 14.85
N VAL A 385 7.89 17.72 13.72
CA VAL A 385 6.46 18.00 13.47
C VAL A 385 5.66 16.70 13.51
N ALA A 386 6.13 15.64 12.85
CA ALA A 386 5.51 14.34 12.86
C ALA A 386 5.37 13.76 14.28
N LYS A 387 6.41 13.90 15.10
CA LYS A 387 6.37 13.46 16.50
C LYS A 387 5.43 14.32 17.35
N ALA A 388 5.31 15.62 17.07
CA ALA A 388 4.38 16.51 17.78
C ALA A 388 2.91 16.15 17.48
N LEU A 389 2.57 15.71 16.28
CA LEU A 389 1.22 15.27 15.93
C LEU A 389 0.73 14.09 16.79
N LEU A 390 1.64 13.21 17.26
CA LEU A 390 1.30 12.12 18.16
C LEU A 390 0.66 12.60 19.48
N ASP A 391 1.09 13.76 19.98
CA ASP A 391 0.53 14.37 21.21
C ASP A 391 -0.91 14.85 21.02
N TYR A 392 -1.36 15.03 19.77
CA TYR A 392 -2.74 15.34 19.40
C TYR A 392 -3.58 14.09 19.03
N GLY A 393 -3.01 12.89 19.19
CA GLY A 393 -3.70 11.66 18.81
C GLY A 393 -3.81 11.45 17.28
N ILE A 394 -2.97 12.14 16.52
CA ILE A 394 -2.91 12.05 15.06
C ILE A 394 -1.72 11.15 14.67
N HIS A 395 -1.96 10.16 13.81
CA HIS A 395 -0.86 9.42 13.21
C HIS A 395 -0.04 10.36 12.30
N PRO A 396 1.30 10.35 12.37
CA PRO A 396 2.10 11.22 11.52
C PRO A 396 1.88 10.96 10.03
N PRO A 397 1.92 11.99 9.19
CA PRO A 397 2.00 11.82 7.74
C PRO A 397 3.34 11.19 7.36
N THR A 398 3.51 10.82 6.08
CA THR A 398 4.77 10.33 5.55
C THR A 398 5.79 11.47 5.56
N ILE A 399 6.99 11.21 6.09
CA ILE A 399 8.08 12.18 6.16
C ILE A 399 9.21 11.84 5.19
N TYR A 400 9.97 12.87 4.75
CA TYR A 400 11.14 12.73 3.89
C TYR A 400 10.85 12.05 2.55
N PHE A 401 9.62 12.04 2.13
CA PHE A 401 9.16 11.51 0.86
C PHE A 401 8.03 12.41 0.30
N PRO A 402 7.96 12.66 -1.02
CA PRO A 402 8.88 12.22 -2.07
C PRO A 402 10.24 12.92 -2.02
N LEU A 403 11.28 12.23 -2.56
CA LEU A 403 12.68 12.68 -2.43
C LEU A 403 12.99 14.02 -3.11
N ILE A 404 12.14 14.45 -4.03
CA ILE A 404 12.26 15.75 -4.73
C ILE A 404 11.86 16.94 -3.84
N VAL A 405 11.26 16.70 -2.66
CA VAL A 405 10.88 17.73 -1.68
C VAL A 405 11.69 17.55 -0.40
N HIS A 406 12.48 18.55 -0.04
CA HIS A 406 13.25 18.54 1.19
C HIS A 406 12.37 18.79 2.41
N GLU A 407 12.65 18.06 3.52
CA GLU A 407 11.84 18.12 4.76
C GLU A 407 10.34 17.96 4.45
N ALA A 408 10.00 16.96 3.64
CA ALA A 408 8.65 16.70 3.18
C ALA A 408 7.76 16.15 4.31
N LEU A 409 6.51 16.61 4.33
CA LEU A 409 5.36 15.98 4.98
C LEU A 409 4.31 15.73 3.91
N MET A 410 4.03 14.47 3.60
CA MET A 410 3.02 14.08 2.62
C MET A 410 1.74 13.67 3.33
N ILE A 411 0.65 14.36 3.04
CA ILE A 411 -0.63 14.25 3.74
C ILE A 411 -1.70 13.74 2.79
N GLU A 412 -2.30 12.61 3.14
CA GLU A 412 -3.46 12.03 2.46
C GLU A 412 -4.62 11.88 3.46
N PRO A 413 -5.63 12.79 3.44
CA PRO A 413 -6.73 12.74 4.41
C PRO A 413 -7.68 11.55 4.21
N THR A 414 -7.78 11.04 3.01
CA THR A 414 -8.77 10.07 2.51
C THR A 414 -10.20 10.62 2.39
N GLU A 415 -11.05 9.90 1.68
CA GLU A 415 -12.47 10.24 1.51
C GLU A 415 -13.34 9.87 2.71
N THR A 416 -12.80 9.10 3.67
CA THR A 416 -13.59 8.60 4.81
C THR A 416 -13.61 9.55 6.00
N GLU A 417 -12.79 10.59 5.99
CA GLU A 417 -12.73 11.57 7.06
C GLU A 417 -13.85 12.61 6.96
N THR A 418 -14.38 12.99 8.13
CA THR A 418 -15.38 14.06 8.22
C THR A 418 -14.72 15.42 8.22
N LYS A 419 -15.50 16.45 7.88
CA LYS A 419 -15.03 17.84 7.95
C LYS A 419 -14.55 18.22 9.36
N GLU A 420 -15.25 17.73 10.39
CA GLU A 420 -14.90 17.96 11.79
C GLU A 420 -13.52 17.40 12.13
N THR A 421 -13.23 16.15 11.73
CA THR A 421 -11.90 15.52 11.90
C THR A 421 -10.82 16.32 11.17
N LEU A 422 -11.10 16.79 9.95
CA LEU A 422 -10.16 17.62 9.20
C LEU A 422 -9.92 18.97 9.88
N ASP A 423 -10.96 19.60 10.41
CA ASP A 423 -10.83 20.88 11.15
C ASP A 423 -10.00 20.72 12.43
N GLU A 424 -10.20 19.64 13.18
CA GLU A 424 -9.39 19.30 14.36
C GLU A 424 -7.92 19.08 13.98
N ALA A 425 -7.66 18.37 12.91
CA ALA A 425 -6.30 18.14 12.40
C ALA A 425 -5.65 19.46 11.94
N ILE A 426 -6.36 20.29 11.18
CA ILE A 426 -5.89 21.61 10.76
C ILE A 426 -5.53 22.47 11.99
N GLN A 427 -6.36 22.45 13.03
CA GLN A 427 -6.08 23.17 14.27
C GLN A 427 -4.78 22.66 14.93
N ALA A 428 -4.59 21.34 15.01
CA ALA A 428 -3.35 20.76 15.53
C ALA A 428 -2.10 21.21 14.74
N PHE A 429 -2.17 21.21 13.41
CA PHE A 429 -1.08 21.72 12.56
C PHE A 429 -0.81 23.21 12.83
N ARG A 430 -1.83 24.05 13.01
CA ARG A 430 -1.69 25.47 13.31
C ARG A 430 -1.04 25.70 14.69
N GLU A 431 -1.46 24.95 15.70
CA GLU A 431 -0.86 25.02 17.03
C GLU A 431 0.60 24.57 17.04
N ILE A 432 0.93 23.50 16.29
CA ILE A 432 2.32 23.07 16.11
C ILE A 432 3.14 24.14 15.40
N TYR A 433 2.57 24.80 14.37
CA TYR A 433 3.25 25.91 13.69
C TYR A 433 3.58 27.06 14.65
N ASP A 434 2.63 27.47 15.47
CA ASP A 434 2.87 28.52 16.49
C ASP A 434 3.97 28.11 17.48
N ARG A 435 3.99 26.82 17.89
CA ARG A 435 5.03 26.29 18.78
C ARG A 435 6.40 26.25 18.11
N ILE A 436 6.50 25.99 16.81
CA ILE A 436 7.76 25.99 16.05
C ILE A 436 8.51 27.32 16.21
N PHE A 437 7.78 28.44 16.21
CA PHE A 437 8.40 29.77 16.29
C PHE A 437 8.49 30.32 17.71
N ASN A 438 7.55 29.98 18.60
CA ASN A 438 7.50 30.52 19.95
C ASN A 438 8.14 29.64 21.02
N ALA A 439 8.20 28.34 20.80
CA ALA A 439 8.75 27.35 21.73
C ALA A 439 9.30 26.10 20.98
N PRO A 440 10.31 26.25 20.09
CA PRO A 440 10.79 25.18 19.21
C PRO A 440 11.20 23.91 19.97
N GLU A 441 11.80 24.06 21.16
CA GLU A 441 12.19 22.92 22.00
C GLU A 441 11.00 22.03 22.38
N SER A 442 9.79 22.59 22.49
CA SER A 442 8.59 21.81 22.79
C SER A 442 8.19 20.87 21.66
N VAL A 443 8.52 21.23 20.41
CA VAL A 443 8.29 20.39 19.22
C VAL A 443 9.43 19.39 19.05
N GLN A 444 10.67 19.82 19.24
CA GLN A 444 11.85 18.96 19.16
C GLN A 444 11.86 17.84 20.22
N ASN A 445 11.26 18.08 21.38
CA ASN A 445 11.15 17.07 22.45
C ASN A 445 9.85 16.26 22.42
N ALA A 446 8.99 16.46 21.42
CA ALA A 446 7.78 15.66 21.25
C ALA A 446 8.12 14.22 20.78
N PRO A 447 7.26 13.21 21.06
CA PRO A 447 6.01 13.30 21.79
C PRO A 447 6.22 13.31 23.32
N GLN A 448 5.27 13.88 24.08
CA GLN A 448 5.34 13.96 25.53
C GLN A 448 4.17 13.24 26.24
N THR A 449 3.05 13.05 25.57
CA THR A 449 1.83 12.45 26.14
C THR A 449 1.67 10.97 25.81
N THR A 450 2.45 10.44 24.89
CA THR A 450 2.35 9.04 24.45
C THR A 450 3.02 8.07 25.41
N PRO A 451 2.60 6.79 25.47
CA PRO A 451 3.21 5.75 26.31
C PRO A 451 4.70 5.48 26.02
N VAL A 452 5.15 5.83 24.81
CA VAL A 452 6.53 5.69 24.34
C VAL A 452 6.97 7.07 23.85
N LEU A 453 8.01 7.62 24.44
CA LEU A 453 8.58 8.90 24.04
C LEU A 453 9.53 8.71 22.84
N ARG A 454 10.31 9.73 22.50
CA ARG A 454 11.27 9.68 21.41
C ARG A 454 12.29 8.54 21.61
N LEU A 455 12.42 7.71 20.60
CA LEU A 455 13.33 6.56 20.58
C LEU A 455 14.69 6.95 20.02
N ASP A 456 15.73 6.18 20.39
CA ASP A 456 17.01 6.18 19.70
C ASP A 456 16.91 5.30 18.45
N ASP A 457 16.46 5.90 17.34
CA ASP A 457 16.24 5.23 16.08
C ASP A 457 17.54 4.65 15.50
N THR A 458 18.67 5.32 15.75
CA THR A 458 20.00 4.86 15.31
C THR A 458 20.39 3.56 16.02
N LYS A 459 20.20 3.49 17.33
CA LYS A 459 20.48 2.28 18.11
C LYS A 459 19.52 1.15 17.72
N ALA A 460 18.24 1.46 17.58
CA ALA A 460 17.23 0.48 17.18
C ALA A 460 17.54 -0.17 15.80
N ALA A 461 18.08 0.61 14.86
CA ALA A 461 18.45 0.13 13.53
C ALA A 461 19.79 -0.64 13.52
N ARG A 462 20.79 -0.19 14.31
CA ARG A 462 22.16 -0.73 14.25
C ARG A 462 22.42 -1.86 15.25
N ASP A 463 21.72 -1.86 16.37
CA ASP A 463 21.91 -2.83 17.47
C ASP A 463 20.54 -3.31 18.00
N PRO A 464 19.69 -3.98 17.17
CA PRO A 464 18.37 -4.41 17.55
C PRO A 464 18.44 -5.63 18.48
N HIS A 465 17.83 -5.54 19.66
CA HIS A 465 17.63 -6.68 20.55
C HIS A 465 16.39 -7.49 20.12
N LEU A 466 16.60 -8.50 19.26
CA LEU A 466 15.51 -9.28 18.63
C LEU A 466 15.07 -10.49 19.45
N ARG A 467 15.78 -10.85 20.52
CA ARG A 467 15.50 -12.03 21.33
C ARG A 467 15.53 -11.68 22.81
N TYR A 468 14.63 -12.30 23.56
CA TYR A 468 14.69 -12.29 25.01
C TYR A 468 15.81 -13.24 25.47
N THR A 469 16.67 -12.77 26.38
CA THR A 469 17.69 -13.58 27.05
C THR A 469 17.20 -13.98 28.43
N PHE A 470 17.14 -15.29 28.68
CA PHE A 470 16.88 -15.80 30.01
C PHE A 470 18.19 -15.76 30.79
N GLU A 471 18.19 -15.14 31.96
CA GLU A 471 19.29 -15.14 32.89
C GLU A 471 19.41 -16.49 33.63
#